data_110a70dcc9a3f2a78c19ce49a5b7049a
#
_entry.id   110a70dcc9a3f2a78c19ce49a5b7049a
#
_cell.length_a   1.000
_cell.length_b   1.000
_cell.length_c   1.000
_cell.angle_alpha   90.00
_cell.angle_beta   90.00
_cell.angle_gamma   90.00
#
_symmetry.space_group_name_H-M   'P 1'
#
loop_
_entity.id
_entity.type
_entity.pdbx_description
1 polymer ?
#
loop_
_entity_poly.entity_id
_entity_poly.type
_entity_poly.pdbx_seq_one_letter_code
_entity_poly.pdbx_strand_id
1 'polypeptide(L)'
;MRSTPLALSVLCLAGLAGVASADQGMWMPQQIPALAERLRALGFEGDPQGFAELTGQPMGAIVSLGGCSASFVSSQGLIVTNHHCVQSALQYNSTPERNLLVSGMVARTPEEELSNGPGARVSVTTQVLEVTDDLVRRLTPNLTDRKRFDVVELWTKERTAACEKDGSRCRIVSLFGGLRWFEIKQL
;
A
#
# COMPACT_ATOMS: atom_id res chain seq x y z
N MET A 1 -12.90 0.79 -68.87
CA MET A 1 -11.92 1.01 -67.76
C MET A 1 -12.63 0.75 -66.46
N ARG A 2 -12.25 -0.32 -65.79
CA ARG A 2 -12.89 -0.82 -64.55
C ARG A 2 -12.27 -0.14 -63.34
N SER A 3 -13.06 0.67 -62.65
CA SER A 3 -12.65 1.27 -61.35
C SER A 3 -12.96 0.29 -60.22
N THR A 4 -11.94 -0.12 -59.54
CA THR A 4 -11.82 -1.11 -58.46
C THR A 4 -12.49 -0.66 -57.18
N PRO A 5 -13.09 -1.60 -56.39
CA PRO A 5 -13.67 -1.27 -55.08
C PRO A 5 -12.61 -1.33 -53.97
N LEU A 6 -11.83 -0.27 -53.84
CA LEU A 6 -10.85 -0.15 -52.72
C LEU A 6 -11.49 0.49 -51.45
N ALA A 7 -12.72 0.98 -51.55
CA ALA A 7 -13.38 1.71 -50.48
C ALA A 7 -14.07 0.82 -49.45
N LEU A 8 -14.29 -0.48 -49.72
CA LEU A 8 -15.05 -1.35 -48.84
C LEU A 8 -14.24 -2.09 -47.79
N SER A 9 -12.91 -2.16 -47.94
CA SER A 9 -12.02 -2.88 -47.02
C SER A 9 -11.57 -2.07 -45.82
N VAL A 10 -11.74 -0.75 -45.83
CA VAL A 10 -11.34 0.12 -44.70
C VAL A 10 -12.43 0.24 -43.65
N LEU A 11 -13.67 -0.04 -44.00
CA LEU A 11 -14.82 0.12 -43.07
C LEU A 11 -14.96 -1.05 -42.07
N CYS A 12 -14.37 -2.22 -42.35
CA CYS A 12 -14.48 -3.39 -41.47
C CYS A 12 -13.43 -3.44 -40.33
N LEU A 13 -12.36 -2.63 -40.36
CA LEU A 13 -11.38 -2.60 -39.27
C LEU A 13 -11.71 -1.60 -38.16
N ALA A 14 -12.64 -0.67 -38.36
CA ALA A 14 -13.02 0.32 -37.36
C ALA A 14 -14.02 -0.21 -36.30
N GLY A 15 -14.56 -1.41 -36.48
CA GLY A 15 -15.60 -1.98 -35.63
C GLY A 15 -15.14 -2.82 -34.43
N LEU A 16 -13.83 -3.04 -34.26
CA LEU A 16 -13.29 -3.95 -33.22
C LEU A 16 -12.43 -3.24 -32.17
N ALA A 17 -12.41 -1.92 -32.15
CA ALA A 17 -11.90 -1.20 -30.98
C ALA A 17 -12.92 -1.30 -29.86
N GLY A 18 -12.96 -2.46 -29.18
CA GLY A 18 -13.61 -2.56 -27.88
C GLY A 18 -13.03 -1.48 -26.98
N VAL A 19 -13.89 -0.65 -26.39
CA VAL A 19 -13.48 0.35 -25.43
C VAL A 19 -12.81 -0.44 -24.28
N ALA A 20 -11.49 -0.45 -24.23
CA ALA A 20 -10.77 -0.98 -23.08
C ALA A 20 -11.10 -0.04 -21.91
N SER A 21 -12.09 -0.39 -21.10
CA SER A 21 -12.38 0.30 -19.84
C SER A 21 -11.41 -0.25 -18.81
N ALA A 22 -10.37 0.52 -18.49
CA ALA A 22 -9.54 0.21 -17.35
C ALA A 22 -10.25 0.62 -16.06
N ASP A 23 -10.31 -0.27 -15.10
CA ASP A 23 -10.75 0.07 -13.75
C ASP A 23 -9.72 1.00 -13.11
N GLN A 24 -10.15 2.22 -12.78
CA GLN A 24 -9.29 3.21 -12.15
C GLN A 24 -9.58 3.27 -10.65
N GLY A 25 -8.54 3.40 -9.86
CA GLY A 25 -8.64 3.66 -8.43
C GLY A 25 -7.47 3.05 -7.64
N MET A 26 -7.17 3.69 -6.52
CA MET A 26 -6.40 3.11 -5.41
C MET A 26 -7.37 2.83 -4.28
N TRP A 27 -7.73 1.56 -4.13
CA TRP A 27 -8.74 1.15 -3.17
C TRP A 27 -8.10 0.82 -1.83
N MET A 28 -8.62 1.40 -0.77
CA MET A 28 -8.26 0.99 0.58
C MET A 28 -8.92 -0.38 0.89
N PRO A 29 -8.29 -1.23 1.72
CA PRO A 29 -8.84 -2.52 2.08
C PRO A 29 -10.32 -2.47 2.51
N GLN A 30 -10.70 -1.48 3.29
CA GLN A 30 -12.07 -1.29 3.78
C GLN A 30 -13.09 -0.95 2.66
N GLN A 31 -12.63 -0.57 1.48
CA GLN A 31 -13.49 -0.27 0.33
C GLN A 31 -13.73 -1.50 -0.56
N ILE A 32 -12.88 -2.53 -0.45
CA ILE A 32 -12.96 -3.74 -1.29
C ILE A 32 -14.31 -4.45 -1.19
N PRO A 33 -14.96 -4.57 -0.01
CA PRO A 33 -16.29 -5.17 0.07
C PRO A 33 -17.35 -4.49 -0.82
N ALA A 34 -17.27 -3.18 -1.00
CA ALA A 34 -18.19 -2.44 -1.86
C ALA A 34 -17.98 -2.77 -3.36
N LEU A 35 -16.85 -3.36 -3.71
CA LEU A 35 -16.51 -3.79 -5.08
C LEU A 35 -16.84 -5.26 -5.34
N ALA A 36 -17.53 -5.95 -4.43
CA ALA A 36 -17.75 -7.40 -4.49
C ALA A 36 -18.36 -7.89 -5.81
N GLU A 37 -19.37 -7.19 -6.34
CA GLU A 37 -20.00 -7.56 -7.62
C GLU A 37 -19.02 -7.40 -8.79
N ARG A 38 -18.24 -6.31 -8.78
CA ARG A 38 -17.22 -6.05 -9.80
C ARG A 38 -16.12 -7.10 -9.77
N LEU A 39 -15.62 -7.44 -8.59
CA LEU A 39 -14.61 -8.49 -8.41
C LEU A 39 -15.10 -9.84 -8.91
N ARG A 40 -16.35 -10.23 -8.60
CA ARG A 40 -16.94 -11.46 -9.12
C ARG A 40 -17.08 -11.46 -10.65
N ALA A 41 -17.48 -10.32 -11.23
CA ALA A 41 -17.56 -10.18 -12.69
C ALA A 41 -16.19 -10.31 -13.38
N LEU A 42 -15.10 -10.03 -12.68
CA LEU A 42 -13.71 -10.21 -13.13
C LEU A 42 -13.15 -11.61 -12.82
N GLY A 43 -13.95 -12.52 -12.25
CA GLY A 43 -13.54 -13.89 -11.94
C GLY A 43 -12.91 -14.08 -10.55
N PHE A 44 -13.05 -13.11 -9.64
CA PHE A 44 -12.60 -13.31 -8.27
C PHE A 44 -13.57 -14.22 -7.50
N GLU A 45 -13.08 -15.35 -7.03
CA GLU A 45 -13.87 -16.38 -6.30
C GLU A 45 -13.73 -16.29 -4.77
N GLY A 46 -12.80 -15.46 -4.28
CA GLY A 46 -12.57 -15.28 -2.84
C GLY A 46 -13.64 -14.44 -2.14
N ASP A 47 -13.50 -14.28 -0.84
CA ASP A 47 -14.35 -13.39 -0.03
C ASP A 47 -13.81 -11.96 -0.01
N PRO A 48 -14.50 -10.98 -0.62
CA PRO A 48 -14.08 -9.58 -0.58
C PRO A 48 -14.05 -8.98 0.84
N GLN A 49 -14.83 -9.52 1.80
CA GLN A 49 -14.86 -9.05 3.19
C GLN A 49 -13.52 -9.33 3.89
N GLY A 50 -12.85 -10.44 3.56
CA GLY A 50 -11.54 -10.78 4.11
C GLY A 50 -10.47 -9.70 3.90
N PHE A 51 -10.60 -8.87 2.88
CA PHE A 51 -9.68 -7.74 2.65
C PHE A 51 -9.92 -6.55 3.57
N ALA A 52 -11.10 -6.42 4.16
CA ALA A 52 -11.41 -5.37 5.13
C ALA A 52 -10.89 -5.70 6.54
N GLU A 53 -10.66 -6.98 6.82
CA GLU A 53 -10.14 -7.47 8.10
C GLU A 53 -8.61 -7.45 8.12
N LEU A 54 -8.02 -6.36 8.60
CA LEU A 54 -6.56 -6.14 8.56
C LEU A 54 -5.76 -7.13 9.40
N THR A 55 -6.37 -7.71 10.43
CA THR A 55 -5.75 -8.73 11.31
C THR A 55 -6.10 -10.16 10.92
N GLY A 56 -7.08 -10.33 10.01
CA GLY A 56 -7.52 -11.61 9.47
C GLY A 56 -6.73 -12.06 8.24
N GLN A 57 -7.07 -13.23 7.72
CA GLN A 57 -6.50 -13.75 6.46
C GLN A 57 -7.23 -13.12 5.25
N PRO A 58 -6.49 -12.68 4.21
CA PRO A 58 -5.03 -12.72 4.04
C PRO A 58 -4.30 -11.47 4.58
N MET A 59 -5.02 -10.44 5.00
CA MET A 59 -4.48 -9.11 5.28
C MET A 59 -3.54 -9.06 6.49
N GLY A 60 -3.75 -9.92 7.51
CA GLY A 60 -2.89 -10.01 8.68
C GLY A 60 -1.46 -10.46 8.38
N ALA A 61 -1.22 -11.03 7.19
CA ALA A 61 0.13 -11.37 6.75
C ALA A 61 0.90 -10.18 6.17
N ILE A 62 0.21 -9.08 5.82
CA ILE A 62 0.82 -7.91 5.18
C ILE A 62 1.49 -7.04 6.23
N VAL A 63 2.76 -6.71 6.01
CA VAL A 63 3.58 -5.92 6.92
C VAL A 63 4.33 -4.81 6.21
N SER A 64 4.81 -3.83 6.97
CA SER A 64 5.66 -2.75 6.48
C SER A 64 7.08 -2.91 7.01
N LEU A 65 8.06 -2.73 6.12
CA LEU A 65 9.49 -2.69 6.44
C LEU A 65 10.04 -1.25 6.46
N GLY A 66 9.18 -0.27 6.84
CA GLY A 66 9.62 1.12 6.95
C GLY A 66 9.75 1.86 5.61
N GLY A 67 8.95 1.53 4.62
CA GLY A 67 8.95 2.13 3.27
C GLY A 67 8.74 1.08 2.18
N CYS A 68 8.79 -0.19 2.57
CA CYS A 68 8.50 -1.32 1.71
C CYS A 68 7.33 -2.13 2.26
N SER A 69 6.51 -2.65 1.37
CA SER A 69 5.51 -3.68 1.69
C SER A 69 6.16 -5.05 1.67
N ALA A 70 5.71 -5.92 2.55
CA ALA A 70 6.15 -7.28 2.68
C ALA A 70 5.00 -8.17 3.16
N SER A 71 5.20 -9.49 3.14
CA SER A 71 4.23 -10.44 3.65
C SER A 71 4.91 -11.58 4.41
N PHE A 72 4.36 -11.96 5.54
CA PHE A 72 4.68 -13.24 6.16
C PHE A 72 4.19 -14.39 5.27
N VAL A 73 5.05 -15.36 5.07
CA VAL A 73 4.75 -16.56 4.27
C VAL A 73 4.99 -17.86 5.05
N SER A 74 5.35 -17.76 6.33
CA SER A 74 5.44 -18.89 7.24
C SER A 74 5.08 -18.49 8.66
N SER A 75 4.73 -19.49 9.48
CA SER A 75 4.51 -19.33 10.93
C SER A 75 5.81 -19.08 11.72
N GLN A 76 6.97 -19.24 11.07
CA GLN A 76 8.30 -19.03 11.67
C GLN A 76 8.88 -17.65 11.36
N GLY A 77 8.08 -16.73 10.77
CA GLY A 77 8.49 -15.37 10.51
C GLY A 77 9.21 -15.14 9.18
N LEU A 78 9.18 -16.11 8.24
CA LEU A 78 9.72 -15.88 6.90
C LEU A 78 8.91 -14.80 6.19
N ILE A 79 9.58 -13.79 5.64
CA ILE A 79 9.00 -12.64 4.98
C ILE A 79 9.44 -12.60 3.51
N VAL A 80 8.47 -12.37 2.62
CA VAL A 80 8.71 -12.06 1.20
C VAL A 80 8.56 -10.58 0.97
N THR A 81 9.51 -9.98 0.26
CA THR A 81 9.50 -8.57 -0.14
C THR A 81 10.23 -8.37 -1.47
N ASN A 82 10.33 -7.14 -1.94
CA ASN A 82 11.07 -6.80 -3.15
C ASN A 82 12.58 -6.73 -2.89
N HIS A 83 13.38 -7.06 -3.91
CA HIS A 83 14.84 -7.03 -3.81
C HIS A 83 15.39 -5.67 -3.35
N HIS A 84 14.88 -4.56 -3.88
CA HIS A 84 15.36 -3.22 -3.50
C HIS A 84 15.15 -2.88 -2.02
N CYS A 85 14.22 -3.56 -1.35
CA CYS A 85 13.94 -3.36 0.07
C CYS A 85 15.03 -3.94 0.98
N VAL A 86 15.83 -4.86 0.47
CA VAL A 86 16.91 -5.51 1.23
C VAL A 86 18.32 -5.05 0.82
N GLN A 87 18.44 -4.17 -0.17
CA GLN A 87 19.74 -3.70 -0.66
C GLN A 87 20.60 -3.07 0.43
N SER A 88 20.00 -2.25 1.32
CA SER A 88 20.72 -1.65 2.44
C SER A 88 21.23 -2.69 3.44
N ALA A 89 20.50 -3.78 3.65
CA ALA A 89 20.94 -4.88 4.48
C ALA A 89 22.09 -5.66 3.84
N LEU A 90 22.03 -5.91 2.54
CA LEU A 90 23.12 -6.54 1.81
C LEU A 90 24.38 -5.66 1.86
N GLN A 91 24.22 -4.34 1.69
CA GLN A 91 25.34 -3.40 1.81
C GLN A 91 25.93 -3.38 3.23
N TYR A 92 25.09 -3.32 4.26
CA TYR A 92 25.49 -3.32 5.68
C TYR A 92 26.32 -4.54 6.04
N ASN A 93 25.99 -5.71 5.46
CA ASN A 93 26.67 -6.98 5.70
C ASN A 93 27.80 -7.29 4.69
N SER A 94 28.09 -6.38 3.76
CA SER A 94 29.17 -6.54 2.79
C SER A 94 30.50 -6.10 3.34
N THR A 95 31.57 -6.79 2.90
CA THR A 95 32.96 -6.39 3.14
C THR A 95 33.68 -6.20 1.80
N PRO A 96 34.89 -5.59 1.77
CA PRO A 96 35.68 -5.50 0.54
C PRO A 96 35.94 -6.85 -0.13
N GLU A 97 36.07 -7.92 0.66
CA GLU A 97 36.35 -9.29 0.20
C GLU A 97 35.06 -10.05 -0.20
N ARG A 98 33.92 -9.64 0.33
CA ARG A 98 32.61 -10.27 0.09
C ARG A 98 31.52 -9.23 -0.15
N ASN A 99 31.35 -8.85 -1.37
CA ASN A 99 30.32 -7.90 -1.78
C ASN A 99 28.97 -8.62 -2.06
N LEU A 100 28.07 -8.60 -1.08
CA LEU A 100 26.76 -9.27 -1.17
C LEU A 100 25.81 -8.62 -2.18
N LEU A 101 26.03 -7.35 -2.57
CA LEU A 101 25.25 -6.72 -3.64
C LEU A 101 25.56 -7.34 -5.01
N VAL A 102 26.76 -7.89 -5.17
CA VAL A 102 27.20 -8.55 -6.40
C VAL A 102 26.98 -10.06 -6.36
N SER A 103 27.39 -10.71 -5.26
CA SER A 103 27.33 -12.18 -5.13
C SER A 103 25.94 -12.69 -4.72
N GLY A 104 25.10 -11.83 -4.18
CA GLY A 104 23.90 -12.26 -3.49
C GLY A 104 24.21 -12.96 -2.15
N MET A 105 23.14 -13.42 -1.51
CA MET A 105 23.19 -14.19 -0.28
C MET A 105 22.05 -15.21 -0.25
N VAL A 106 22.35 -16.40 0.24
CA VAL A 106 21.37 -17.43 0.56
C VAL A 106 21.74 -17.99 1.94
N ALA A 107 20.85 -17.84 2.93
CA ALA A 107 20.94 -18.56 4.21
C ALA A 107 20.13 -19.86 4.07
N ARG A 108 20.73 -20.98 4.43
CA ARG A 108 20.10 -22.31 4.40
C ARG A 108 19.56 -22.72 5.76
N THR A 109 20.06 -22.07 6.81
CA THR A 109 19.60 -22.26 8.19
C THR A 109 19.42 -20.89 8.86
N PRO A 110 18.63 -20.80 9.94
CA PRO A 110 18.45 -19.54 10.68
C PRO A 110 19.78 -18.96 11.20
N GLU A 111 20.76 -19.79 11.53
CA GLU A 111 22.06 -19.37 12.04
C GLU A 111 22.93 -18.68 10.97
N GLU A 112 22.66 -18.95 9.70
CA GLU A 112 23.32 -18.31 8.56
C GLU A 112 22.67 -16.95 8.21
N GLU A 113 21.50 -16.64 8.76
CA GLU A 113 20.81 -15.37 8.49
C GLU A 113 21.61 -14.19 9.02
N LEU A 114 21.65 -13.12 8.24
CA LEU A 114 22.35 -11.89 8.58
C LEU A 114 21.37 -10.85 9.11
N SER A 115 21.82 -10.08 10.10
CA SER A 115 21.02 -9.00 10.65
C SER A 115 20.74 -7.93 9.60
N ASN A 116 19.51 -7.45 9.57
CA ASN A 116 19.09 -6.32 8.73
C ASN A 116 19.54 -4.95 9.27
N GLY A 117 20.37 -4.97 10.33
CA GLY A 117 20.89 -3.80 11.03
C GLY A 117 19.98 -3.35 12.20
N PRO A 118 20.51 -2.49 13.08
CA PRO A 118 19.85 -2.11 14.35
C PRO A 118 18.58 -1.26 14.13
N GLY A 119 18.45 -0.64 12.96
CA GLY A 119 17.29 0.18 12.59
C GLY A 119 16.15 -0.59 11.94
N ALA A 120 16.35 -1.87 11.62
CA ALA A 120 15.32 -2.67 10.96
C ALA A 120 14.10 -2.85 11.86
N ARG A 121 12.93 -2.68 11.26
CA ARG A 121 11.64 -2.87 11.93
C ARG A 121 10.67 -3.55 10.97
N VAL A 122 9.85 -4.42 11.54
CA VAL A 122 8.67 -4.99 10.89
C VAL A 122 7.47 -4.41 11.60
N SER A 123 6.61 -3.71 10.88
CA SER A 123 5.41 -3.10 11.46
C SER A 123 4.16 -3.76 10.90
N VAL A 124 3.31 -4.24 11.80
CA VAL A 124 2.02 -4.84 11.46
C VAL A 124 0.93 -3.79 11.61
N THR A 125 0.16 -3.54 10.55
CA THR A 125 -0.99 -2.64 10.61
C THR A 125 -2.14 -3.35 11.31
N THR A 126 -2.58 -2.79 12.43
CA THR A 126 -3.66 -3.36 13.25
C THR A 126 -4.99 -2.62 13.06
N GLN A 127 -4.93 -1.37 12.63
CA GLN A 127 -6.12 -0.58 12.40
C GLN A 127 -5.89 0.49 11.33
N VAL A 128 -6.90 0.72 10.50
CA VAL A 128 -7.01 1.90 9.62
C VAL A 128 -8.37 2.52 9.88
N LEU A 129 -8.37 3.74 10.39
CA LEU A 129 -9.58 4.50 10.72
C LEU A 129 -9.65 5.73 9.84
N GLU A 130 -10.78 5.94 9.15
CA GLU A 130 -11.03 7.19 8.47
C GLU A 130 -11.37 8.29 9.47
N VAL A 131 -10.67 9.40 9.41
CA VAL A 131 -10.75 10.52 10.36
C VAL A 131 -11.04 11.86 9.68
N THR A 132 -11.49 11.80 8.43
CA THR A 132 -11.78 12.96 7.59
C THR A 132 -12.74 13.94 8.26
N ASP A 133 -13.86 13.43 8.78
CA ASP A 133 -14.90 14.27 9.38
C ASP A 133 -14.41 14.98 10.65
N ASP A 134 -13.51 14.37 11.41
CA ASP A 134 -12.93 14.99 12.60
C ASP A 134 -12.08 16.21 12.23
N LEU A 135 -11.27 16.11 11.18
CA LEU A 135 -10.52 17.25 10.67
C LEU A 135 -11.44 18.32 10.07
N VAL A 136 -12.41 17.92 9.23
CA VAL A 136 -13.31 18.85 8.54
C VAL A 136 -14.08 19.73 9.53
N ARG A 137 -14.52 19.19 10.66
CA ARG A 137 -15.16 19.96 11.73
C ARG A 137 -14.28 21.08 12.32
N ARG A 138 -12.96 20.96 12.23
CA ARG A 138 -12.00 21.98 12.70
C ARG A 138 -11.66 23.02 11.63
N LEU A 139 -11.95 22.72 10.37
CA LEU A 139 -11.68 23.60 9.24
C LEU A 139 -12.89 24.49 8.95
N THR A 140 -12.82 25.76 9.36
CA THR A 140 -13.87 26.73 9.03
C THR A 140 -13.67 27.31 7.61
N PRO A 141 -14.75 27.72 6.91
CA PRO A 141 -14.67 28.18 5.52
C PRO A 141 -13.74 29.40 5.27
N ASN A 142 -13.55 30.22 6.30
CA ASN A 142 -12.84 31.52 6.18
C ASN A 142 -11.36 31.44 6.63
N LEU A 143 -10.78 30.24 6.76
CA LEU A 143 -9.37 30.10 7.10
C LEU A 143 -8.51 30.49 5.90
N THR A 144 -7.48 31.31 6.15
CA THR A 144 -6.38 31.50 5.20
C THR A 144 -5.59 30.19 5.06
N ASP A 145 -4.86 30.01 3.95
CA ASP A 145 -4.08 28.79 3.71
C ASP A 145 -3.09 28.51 4.85
N ARG A 146 -2.43 29.54 5.37
CA ARG A 146 -1.53 29.41 6.52
C ARG A 146 -2.25 28.88 7.76
N LYS A 147 -3.39 29.47 8.11
CA LYS A 147 -4.18 29.02 9.26
C LYS A 147 -4.73 27.62 9.08
N ARG A 148 -5.15 27.27 7.85
CA ARG A 148 -5.56 25.92 7.51
C ARG A 148 -4.43 24.93 7.75
N PHE A 149 -3.21 25.24 7.28
CA PHE A 149 -2.02 24.42 7.52
C PHE A 149 -1.75 24.23 9.02
N ASP A 150 -1.77 25.32 9.80
CA ASP A 150 -1.51 25.27 11.24
C ASP A 150 -2.56 24.41 11.97
N VAL A 151 -3.85 24.47 11.58
CA VAL A 151 -4.92 23.63 12.14
C VAL A 151 -4.66 22.14 11.83
N VAL A 152 -4.33 21.82 10.57
CA VAL A 152 -4.05 20.44 10.16
C VAL A 152 -2.82 19.89 10.89
N GLU A 153 -1.76 20.68 11.00
CA GLU A 153 -0.53 20.25 11.67
C GLU A 153 -0.77 19.98 13.17
N LEU A 154 -1.46 20.91 13.85
CA LEU A 154 -1.79 20.74 15.27
C LEU A 154 -2.68 19.52 15.49
N TRP A 155 -3.73 19.38 14.70
CA TRP A 155 -4.66 18.25 14.79
C TRP A 155 -3.93 16.91 14.54
N THR A 156 -3.03 16.86 13.55
CA THR A 156 -2.22 15.66 13.26
C THR A 156 -1.36 15.26 14.47
N LYS A 157 -0.69 16.24 15.09
CA LYS A 157 0.14 16.00 16.29
C LYS A 157 -0.69 15.49 17.47
N GLU A 158 -1.82 16.15 17.76
CA GLU A 158 -2.72 15.78 18.86
C GLU A 158 -3.27 14.35 18.66
N ARG A 159 -3.66 14.03 17.43
CA ARG A 159 -4.25 12.73 17.11
C ARG A 159 -3.21 11.61 17.16
N THR A 160 -2.02 11.84 16.60
CA THR A 160 -0.91 10.89 16.69
C THR A 160 -0.56 10.61 18.15
N ALA A 161 -0.38 11.66 18.97
CA ALA A 161 -0.06 11.50 20.39
C ALA A 161 -1.17 10.77 21.17
N ALA A 162 -2.43 10.99 20.81
CA ALA A 162 -3.56 10.28 21.44
C ALA A 162 -3.58 8.79 21.07
N CYS A 163 -3.27 8.46 19.82
CA CYS A 163 -3.22 7.09 19.32
C CYS A 163 -2.04 6.30 19.90
N GLU A 164 -0.90 6.94 20.14
CA GLU A 164 0.32 6.29 20.61
C GLU A 164 0.40 6.03 22.11
N LYS A 165 -0.64 6.41 22.89
CA LYS A 165 -0.65 6.26 24.35
C LYS A 165 -0.51 4.82 24.85
N ASP A 166 -0.87 3.85 24.03
CA ASP A 166 -0.78 2.42 24.35
C ASP A 166 0.51 1.74 23.86
N GLY A 167 1.48 2.54 23.41
CA GLY A 167 2.76 2.05 22.90
C GLY A 167 2.74 1.67 21.41
N SER A 168 1.61 1.80 20.75
CA SER A 168 1.51 1.64 19.29
C SER A 168 2.22 2.77 18.56
N ARG A 169 2.54 2.56 17.28
CA ARG A 169 2.94 3.63 16.37
C ARG A 169 1.76 4.05 15.50
N CYS A 170 1.57 5.35 15.37
CA CYS A 170 0.45 5.90 14.63
C CYS A 170 0.93 6.89 13.58
N ARG A 171 0.25 6.86 12.43
CA ARG A 171 0.47 7.84 11.36
C ARG A 171 -0.86 8.38 10.88
N ILE A 172 -0.92 9.69 10.70
CA ILE A 172 -2.03 10.34 10.02
C ILE A 172 -1.60 10.58 8.59
N VAL A 173 -2.36 10.04 7.63
CA VAL A 173 -2.07 10.17 6.21
C VAL A 173 -3.25 10.78 5.47
N SER A 174 -2.95 11.67 4.52
CA SER A 174 -3.95 12.18 3.58
C SER A 174 -3.89 11.40 2.28
N LEU A 175 -5.04 11.06 1.73
CA LEU A 175 -5.18 10.38 0.45
C LEU A 175 -6.11 11.19 -0.46
N PHE A 176 -6.13 10.81 -1.74
CA PHE A 176 -6.98 11.43 -2.77
C PHE A 176 -6.81 12.95 -2.84
N GLY A 177 -5.54 13.41 -2.83
CA GLY A 177 -5.25 14.85 -2.89
C GLY A 177 -5.64 15.64 -1.64
N GLY A 178 -5.71 14.98 -0.47
CA GLY A 178 -6.09 15.63 0.78
C GLY A 178 -7.59 15.60 1.07
N LEU A 179 -8.39 14.93 0.22
CA LEU A 179 -9.84 14.82 0.40
C LEU A 179 -10.23 13.85 1.50
N ARG A 180 -9.39 12.86 1.80
CA ARG A 180 -9.64 11.87 2.86
C ARG A 180 -8.42 11.71 3.75
N TRP A 181 -8.65 11.52 5.03
CA TRP A 181 -7.64 11.38 6.07
C TRP A 181 -7.83 10.10 6.85
N PHE A 182 -6.73 9.40 7.08
CA PHE A 182 -6.74 8.11 7.76
C PHE A 182 -5.71 8.09 8.89
N GLU A 183 -6.11 7.54 10.02
CA GLU A 183 -5.23 7.16 11.12
C GLU A 183 -4.86 5.69 10.91
N ILE A 184 -3.56 5.41 10.79
CA ILE A 184 -3.01 4.08 10.63
C ILE A 184 -2.26 3.72 11.90
N LYS A 185 -2.73 2.68 12.59
CA LYS A 185 -2.12 2.15 13.80
C LYS A 185 -1.31 0.90 13.48
N GLN A 186 -0.10 0.84 14.03
CA GLN A 186 0.87 -0.23 13.79
C GLN A 186 1.52 -0.69 15.11
N LEU A 187 1.86 -1.98 15.16
CA LEU A 187 2.69 -2.61 16.18
C LEU A 187 4.05 -2.97 15.61
#